data_bd0f0c469c5092ab08041e1cb4739546
#
_entry.id   bd0f0c469c5092ab08041e1cb4739546
#
_cell.length_a   1.000
_cell.length_b   1.000
_cell.length_c   1.000
_cell.angle_alpha   90.00
_cell.angle_beta   90.00
_cell.angle_gamma   90.00
#
_symmetry.space_group_name_H-M   'P 1'
#
loop_
_entity.id
_entity.type
_entity.pdbx_description
1 polymer ?
#
loop_
_entity_poly.entity_id
_entity_poly.type
_entity_poly.pdbx_seq_one_letter_code
_entity_poly.pdbx_strand_id
1 'polypeptide(L)'
;MMQQPKSDKKQEELDPFKIAQKQLDEAAAIMKLDPQAHAILREPMSMVQVQIPVKMDNGTTKVFTGFRVHYNFARGPTKGGIRFHPQESLSTVKALAAWMTWKTSLADIPYGGAKGGIICDPKSLSQAELERLSRGYVRAIGEYIGPDIDIPAPDVYTTPQIMAWMMDEYSAMEGYNVPGVITGKPLEIGGSLGRGDATARGGMFILREAAKHLHIDLSKATVAIQGFGNAGEFAHKLVTEMFHSKVVAVSDSKGGIYNADGLDFEAVKAHKLKTGSVIGFKGAKEISNADLLELKVDVLIPSALENQITGKNAANVKAKIMLELANGPTTPEADEILAKNKVFDIPDFLSNSGGVIVSYFEWVQNINGFYWDIDEVYGKLDRKVSKSFWDTIETMAKYNTTPRMAAYILAVDRVAKAMKVRGWY
;
A
#
# COMPACT_ATOMS: atom_id res chain seq x y z
N MET A 1 -40.96 29.91 -23.98
CA MET A 1 -40.40 28.66 -23.43
C MET A 1 -38.88 28.81 -23.32
N MET A 2 -38.40 29.15 -22.13
CA MET A 2 -36.96 29.25 -21.85
C MET A 2 -36.46 27.85 -21.52
N GLN A 3 -35.51 27.33 -22.33
CA GLN A 3 -34.81 26.10 -22.03
C GLN A 3 -33.79 26.36 -20.88
N GLN A 4 -33.95 25.61 -19.79
CA GLN A 4 -32.98 25.58 -18.72
C GLN A 4 -31.66 24.94 -19.23
N PRO A 5 -30.47 25.43 -18.83
CA PRO A 5 -29.21 24.82 -19.21
C PRO A 5 -29.09 23.46 -18.52
N LYS A 6 -28.81 22.43 -19.31
CA LYS A 6 -28.41 21.10 -18.82
C LYS A 6 -27.14 21.27 -18.01
N SER A 7 -27.16 20.86 -16.75
CA SER A 7 -25.96 20.73 -15.94
C SER A 7 -25.05 19.66 -16.58
N ASP A 8 -23.94 20.10 -17.14
CA ASP A 8 -22.85 19.20 -17.53
C ASP A 8 -22.37 18.48 -16.28
N LYS A 9 -22.81 17.24 -16.09
CA LYS A 9 -22.14 16.31 -15.18
C LYS A 9 -20.74 16.12 -15.76
N LYS A 10 -19.72 16.69 -15.09
CA LYS A 10 -18.31 16.38 -15.38
C LYS A 10 -18.17 14.86 -15.40
N GLN A 11 -17.79 14.30 -16.54
CA GLN A 11 -17.44 12.91 -16.65
C GLN A 11 -16.29 12.65 -15.66
N GLU A 12 -16.44 11.65 -14.80
CA GLU A 12 -15.44 11.29 -13.81
C GLU A 12 -14.16 10.85 -14.53
N GLU A 13 -13.02 11.45 -14.19
CA GLU A 13 -11.72 11.10 -14.79
C GLU A 13 -11.34 9.70 -14.32
N LEU A 14 -11.33 8.73 -15.22
CA LEU A 14 -11.04 7.32 -14.93
C LEU A 14 -9.56 6.94 -15.14
N ASP A 15 -8.74 7.84 -15.65
CA ASP A 15 -7.30 7.58 -15.83
C ASP A 15 -6.55 7.67 -14.49
N PRO A 16 -5.97 6.55 -13.98
CA PRO A 16 -5.31 6.53 -12.68
C PRO A 16 -4.17 7.55 -12.56
N PHE A 17 -3.42 7.79 -13.64
CA PHE A 17 -2.30 8.73 -13.59
C PHE A 17 -2.80 10.18 -13.48
N LYS A 18 -3.86 10.54 -14.16
CA LYS A 18 -4.47 11.86 -14.01
C LYS A 18 -5.03 12.08 -12.60
N ILE A 19 -5.57 11.04 -11.97
CA ILE A 19 -5.99 11.10 -10.57
C ILE A 19 -4.79 11.38 -9.66
N ALA A 20 -3.67 10.67 -9.84
CA ALA A 20 -2.46 10.91 -9.07
C ALA A 20 -1.89 12.33 -9.29
N GLN A 21 -1.92 12.84 -10.52
CA GLN A 21 -1.53 14.22 -10.83
C GLN A 21 -2.44 15.24 -10.14
N LYS A 22 -3.76 15.01 -10.15
CA LYS A 22 -4.72 15.90 -9.49
C LYS A 22 -4.47 15.99 -7.98
N GLN A 23 -4.21 14.87 -7.33
CA GLN A 23 -3.87 14.84 -5.89
C GLN A 23 -2.59 15.63 -5.59
N LEU A 24 -1.58 15.53 -6.46
CA LEU A 24 -0.37 16.36 -6.36
C LEU A 24 -0.69 17.85 -6.54
N ASP A 25 -1.51 18.20 -7.56
CA ASP A 25 -1.89 19.58 -7.86
C ASP A 25 -2.61 20.23 -6.67
N GLU A 26 -3.51 19.50 -6.00
CA GLU A 26 -4.22 19.96 -4.81
C GLU A 26 -3.26 20.22 -3.64
N ALA A 27 -2.35 19.29 -3.36
CA ALA A 27 -1.34 19.45 -2.32
C ALA A 27 -0.41 20.63 -2.64
N ALA A 28 0.06 20.75 -3.89
CA ALA A 28 0.92 21.83 -4.37
C ALA A 28 0.27 23.21 -4.20
N ALA A 29 -1.03 23.32 -4.49
CA ALA A 29 -1.78 24.56 -4.32
C ALA A 29 -1.86 24.99 -2.85
N ILE A 30 -2.17 24.06 -1.93
CA ILE A 30 -2.31 24.35 -0.50
C ILE A 30 -0.96 24.78 0.10
N MET A 31 0.13 24.04 -0.22
CA MET A 31 1.45 24.32 0.34
C MET A 31 2.20 25.44 -0.39
N LYS A 32 1.65 25.99 -1.48
CA LYS A 32 2.28 26.97 -2.36
C LYS A 32 3.65 26.47 -2.86
N LEU A 33 3.66 25.25 -3.41
CA LEU A 33 4.85 24.61 -3.93
C LEU A 33 5.47 25.47 -5.05
N ASP A 34 6.80 25.51 -5.11
CA ASP A 34 7.53 26.15 -6.19
C ASP A 34 7.06 25.58 -7.56
N PRO A 35 6.68 26.43 -8.54
CA PRO A 35 6.19 25.97 -9.84
C PRO A 35 7.16 25.05 -10.60
N GLN A 36 8.48 25.24 -10.45
CA GLN A 36 9.47 24.39 -11.09
C GLN A 36 9.49 23.01 -10.44
N ALA A 37 9.45 22.94 -9.10
CA ALA A 37 9.33 21.68 -8.38
C ALA A 37 8.03 20.94 -8.77
N HIS A 38 6.92 21.67 -8.86
CA HIS A 38 5.62 21.11 -9.25
C HIS A 38 5.68 20.50 -10.67
N ALA A 39 6.27 21.24 -11.63
CA ALA A 39 6.41 20.74 -13.00
C ALA A 39 7.23 19.44 -13.07
N ILE A 40 8.32 19.34 -12.31
CA ILE A 40 9.15 18.12 -12.24
C ILE A 40 8.36 16.96 -11.61
N LEU A 41 7.62 17.22 -10.53
CA LEU A 41 6.92 16.19 -9.78
C LEU A 41 5.65 15.67 -10.47
N ARG A 42 5.18 16.31 -11.54
CA ARG A 42 4.00 15.86 -12.29
C ARG A 42 4.26 14.68 -13.22
N GLU A 43 5.51 14.43 -13.59
CA GLU A 43 5.86 13.38 -14.54
C GLU A 43 6.93 12.44 -13.97
N PRO A 44 6.92 11.16 -14.34
CA PRO A 44 7.98 10.24 -13.97
C PRO A 44 9.29 10.60 -14.70
N MET A 45 10.40 10.40 -14.01
CA MET A 45 11.73 10.72 -14.57
C MET A 45 12.18 9.75 -15.65
N SER A 46 11.79 8.48 -15.56
CA SER A 46 12.05 7.51 -16.63
C SER A 46 11.01 6.39 -16.68
N MET A 47 10.82 5.86 -17.89
CA MET A 47 9.89 4.76 -18.15
C MET A 47 10.52 3.79 -19.12
N VAL A 48 10.47 2.51 -18.81
CA VAL A 48 10.95 1.42 -19.65
C VAL A 48 9.80 0.49 -19.98
N GLN A 49 9.60 0.24 -21.26
CA GLN A 49 8.69 -0.81 -21.76
C GLN A 49 9.51 -1.87 -22.46
N VAL A 50 9.29 -3.12 -22.13
CA VAL A 50 10.03 -4.26 -22.64
C VAL A 50 9.10 -5.34 -23.21
N GLN A 51 9.60 -6.09 -24.19
CA GLN A 51 8.96 -7.29 -24.72
C GLN A 51 9.73 -8.52 -24.23
N ILE A 52 9.01 -9.47 -23.63
CA ILE A 52 9.59 -10.63 -22.95
C ILE A 52 9.14 -11.90 -23.70
N PRO A 53 9.97 -12.46 -24.60
CA PRO A 53 9.66 -13.74 -25.22
C PRO A 53 9.86 -14.87 -24.22
N VAL A 54 8.82 -15.69 -24.04
CA VAL A 54 8.82 -16.84 -23.13
C VAL A 54 8.48 -18.10 -23.91
N LYS A 55 9.31 -19.13 -23.78
CA LYS A 55 9.00 -20.46 -24.30
C LYS A 55 7.98 -21.11 -23.37
N MET A 56 6.81 -21.43 -23.92
CA MET A 56 5.70 -22.05 -23.20
C MET A 56 5.91 -23.57 -23.09
N ASP A 57 5.21 -24.20 -22.15
CA ASP A 57 5.33 -25.65 -21.92
C ASP A 57 4.87 -26.48 -23.13
N ASN A 58 3.99 -25.93 -23.95
CA ASN A 58 3.55 -26.54 -25.20
C ASN A 58 4.54 -26.39 -26.39
N GLY A 59 5.72 -25.79 -26.13
CA GLY A 59 6.77 -25.59 -27.15
C GLY A 59 6.64 -24.33 -27.99
N THR A 60 5.53 -23.56 -27.89
CA THR A 60 5.36 -22.28 -28.58
C THR A 60 6.11 -21.15 -27.87
N THR A 61 6.28 -20.00 -28.50
CA THR A 61 6.79 -18.79 -27.87
C THR A 61 5.66 -17.78 -27.75
N LYS A 62 5.46 -17.27 -26.52
CA LYS A 62 4.55 -16.15 -26.24
C LYS A 62 5.36 -14.91 -25.83
N VAL A 63 4.97 -13.74 -26.33
CA VAL A 63 5.61 -12.48 -25.98
C VAL A 63 4.73 -11.72 -25.00
N PHE A 64 5.31 -11.33 -23.86
CA PHE A 64 4.62 -10.55 -22.84
C PHE A 64 5.17 -9.13 -22.82
N THR A 65 4.32 -8.14 -22.53
CA THR A 65 4.73 -6.74 -22.35
C THR A 65 4.94 -6.47 -20.88
N GLY A 66 6.12 -5.91 -20.54
CA GLY A 66 6.46 -5.45 -19.20
C GLY A 66 6.75 -3.97 -19.16
N PHE A 67 6.53 -3.37 -17.99
CA PHE A 67 6.79 -1.95 -17.71
C PHE A 67 7.62 -1.80 -16.44
N ARG A 68 8.54 -0.81 -16.41
CA ARG A 68 9.15 -0.29 -15.18
C ARG A 68 9.17 1.23 -15.25
N VAL A 69 8.63 1.88 -14.23
CA VAL A 69 8.56 3.35 -14.12
C VAL A 69 9.32 3.78 -12.87
N HIS A 70 10.29 4.68 -13.04
CA HIS A 70 11.00 5.38 -11.98
C HIS A 70 10.43 6.79 -11.88
N TYR A 71 9.68 7.07 -10.82
CA TYR A 71 8.96 8.34 -10.74
C TYR A 71 9.86 9.48 -10.28
N ASN A 72 10.55 9.31 -9.15
CA ASN A 72 11.50 10.32 -8.66
C ASN A 72 12.54 9.65 -7.74
N PHE A 73 13.79 10.01 -7.89
CA PHE A 73 14.92 9.48 -7.12
C PHE A 73 15.68 10.55 -6.30
N ALA A 74 15.07 11.71 -6.07
CA ALA A 74 15.74 12.78 -5.32
C ALA A 74 16.14 12.35 -3.90
N ARG A 75 15.39 11.43 -3.28
CA ARG A 75 15.65 10.92 -1.93
C ARG A 75 16.52 9.66 -1.87
N GLY A 76 16.83 9.04 -2.99
CA GLY A 76 17.62 7.81 -3.08
C GLY A 76 17.15 6.88 -4.20
N PRO A 77 17.61 5.64 -4.23
CA PRO A 77 17.20 4.68 -5.24
C PRO A 77 15.67 4.50 -5.21
N THR A 78 15.09 4.19 -6.36
CA THR A 78 13.64 4.03 -6.44
C THR A 78 13.19 2.68 -5.85
N LYS A 79 11.96 2.61 -5.37
CA LYS A 79 11.41 1.42 -4.72
C LYS A 79 9.96 1.20 -5.14
N GLY A 80 9.61 -0.03 -5.51
CA GLY A 80 8.22 -0.37 -5.77
C GLY A 80 7.99 -1.79 -6.26
N GLY A 81 6.77 -2.30 -6.06
CA GLY A 81 6.37 -3.65 -6.43
C GLY A 81 6.27 -3.90 -7.93
N ILE A 82 6.20 -5.16 -8.30
CA ILE A 82 5.92 -5.63 -9.66
C ILE A 82 4.59 -6.37 -9.64
N ARG A 83 3.64 -5.95 -10.48
CA ARG A 83 2.31 -6.57 -10.62
C ARG A 83 2.26 -7.50 -11.83
N PHE A 84 1.66 -8.65 -11.65
CA PHE A 84 1.29 -9.52 -12.77
C PHE A 84 -0.24 -9.45 -12.92
N HIS A 85 -0.71 -8.76 -13.95
CA HIS A 85 -2.16 -8.58 -14.12
C HIS A 85 -2.55 -8.48 -15.61
N PRO A 86 -3.67 -9.10 -16.04
CA PRO A 86 -4.08 -9.05 -17.45
C PRO A 86 -4.51 -7.67 -17.93
N GLN A 87 -4.94 -6.80 -17.02
CA GLN A 87 -5.35 -5.42 -17.31
C GLN A 87 -4.28 -4.39 -16.91
N GLU A 88 -3.03 -4.81 -16.74
CA GLU A 88 -1.96 -3.85 -16.43
C GLU A 88 -1.77 -2.85 -17.58
N SER A 89 -1.50 -1.60 -17.24
CA SER A 89 -1.30 -0.53 -18.20
C SER A 89 -0.21 0.43 -17.75
N LEU A 90 0.43 1.11 -18.71
CA LEU A 90 1.44 2.11 -18.40
C LEU A 90 0.88 3.24 -17.53
N SER A 91 -0.38 3.66 -17.73
CA SER A 91 -1.02 4.69 -16.90
C SER A 91 -1.17 4.24 -15.46
N THR A 92 -1.61 2.99 -15.22
CA THR A 92 -1.68 2.41 -13.87
C THR A 92 -0.30 2.34 -13.22
N VAL A 93 0.72 1.89 -13.96
CA VAL A 93 2.10 1.79 -13.44
C VAL A 93 2.65 3.17 -13.08
N LYS A 94 2.39 4.20 -13.89
CA LYS A 94 2.77 5.61 -13.61
C LYS A 94 2.13 6.12 -12.31
N ALA A 95 0.82 5.92 -12.15
CA ALA A 95 0.08 6.32 -10.95
C ALA A 95 0.66 5.66 -9.69
N LEU A 96 0.86 4.34 -9.76
CA LEU A 96 1.39 3.55 -8.66
C LEU A 96 2.83 3.95 -8.30
N ALA A 97 3.65 4.32 -9.29
CA ALA A 97 5.01 4.83 -9.06
C ALA A 97 5.01 6.21 -8.37
N ALA A 98 4.07 7.09 -8.74
CA ALA A 98 3.84 8.36 -8.06
C ALA A 98 3.46 8.13 -6.59
N TRP A 99 2.45 7.32 -6.31
CA TRP A 99 2.03 7.00 -4.94
C TRP A 99 3.13 6.32 -4.13
N MET A 100 3.97 5.48 -4.75
CA MET A 100 5.15 4.93 -4.08
C MET A 100 6.13 6.02 -3.67
N THR A 101 6.33 7.06 -4.49
CA THR A 101 7.19 8.20 -4.15
C THR A 101 6.69 8.92 -2.89
N TRP A 102 5.38 9.17 -2.81
CA TRP A 102 4.78 9.80 -1.64
C TRP A 102 4.84 8.90 -0.41
N LYS A 103 4.59 7.62 -0.58
CA LYS A 103 4.63 6.64 0.51
C LYS A 103 6.02 6.49 1.13
N THR A 104 7.06 6.35 0.33
CA THR A 104 8.44 6.25 0.82
C THR A 104 8.91 7.54 1.48
N SER A 105 8.51 8.68 0.91
CA SER A 105 8.81 10.01 1.47
C SER A 105 8.10 10.24 2.80
N LEU A 106 6.81 9.88 2.91
CA LEU A 106 6.05 9.99 4.15
C LEU A 106 6.62 9.12 5.26
N ALA A 107 7.01 7.87 4.92
CA ALA A 107 7.68 6.96 5.84
C ALA A 107 9.09 7.41 6.26
N ASP A 108 9.57 8.49 5.67
CA ASP A 108 10.91 9.05 5.87
C ASP A 108 12.02 8.01 5.73
N ILE A 109 11.94 7.22 4.66
CA ILE A 109 12.99 6.28 4.25
C ILE A 109 13.74 6.82 3.03
N PRO A 110 15.02 6.49 2.82
CA PRO A 110 15.87 7.06 1.77
C PRO A 110 15.60 6.42 0.42
N TYR A 111 14.35 6.44 -0.01
CA TYR A 111 13.91 5.92 -1.29
C TYR A 111 13.11 6.94 -2.10
N GLY A 112 13.26 6.84 -3.39
CA GLY A 112 12.29 7.34 -4.35
C GLY A 112 11.14 6.36 -4.57
N GLY A 113 10.37 6.59 -5.63
CA GLY A 113 9.25 5.71 -6.00
C GLY A 113 9.40 5.11 -7.39
N ALA A 114 9.10 3.83 -7.49
CA ALA A 114 8.99 3.10 -8.75
C ALA A 114 7.78 2.15 -8.73
N LYS A 115 7.46 1.65 -9.91
CA LYS A 115 6.51 0.56 -10.08
C LYS A 115 6.83 -0.24 -11.33
N GLY A 116 6.56 -1.53 -11.28
CA GLY A 116 6.61 -2.41 -12.45
C GLY A 116 5.31 -3.17 -12.63
N GLY A 117 5.15 -3.71 -13.83
CA GLY A 117 4.04 -4.59 -14.14
C GLY A 117 4.28 -5.39 -15.40
N ILE A 118 3.64 -6.56 -15.49
CA ILE A 118 3.62 -7.39 -16.70
C ILE A 118 2.17 -7.67 -17.04
N ILE A 119 1.82 -7.46 -18.30
CA ILE A 119 0.50 -7.81 -18.84
C ILE A 119 0.45 -9.34 -19.00
N CYS A 120 -0.08 -10.04 -18.03
CA CYS A 120 -0.26 -11.48 -18.05
C CYS A 120 -1.41 -11.91 -17.12
N ASP A 121 -1.99 -13.08 -17.41
CA ASP A 121 -2.83 -13.79 -16.44
C ASP A 121 -1.99 -14.88 -15.75
N PRO A 122 -1.47 -14.65 -14.54
CA PRO A 122 -0.60 -15.60 -13.86
C PRO A 122 -1.31 -16.89 -13.47
N LYS A 123 -2.65 -16.89 -13.38
CA LYS A 123 -3.43 -18.10 -13.08
C LYS A 123 -3.48 -19.08 -14.24
N SER A 124 -3.23 -18.60 -15.45
CA SER A 124 -3.19 -19.42 -16.66
C SER A 124 -1.79 -19.96 -16.98
N LEU A 125 -0.77 -19.58 -16.20
CA LEU A 125 0.62 -19.97 -16.41
C LEU A 125 1.04 -21.07 -15.43
N SER A 126 1.84 -22.02 -15.91
CA SER A 126 2.49 -22.98 -15.02
C SER A 126 3.58 -22.32 -14.17
N GLN A 127 4.03 -22.99 -13.11
CA GLN A 127 5.14 -22.47 -12.28
C GLN A 127 6.42 -22.30 -13.10
N ALA A 128 6.70 -23.21 -14.04
CA ALA A 128 7.85 -23.12 -14.93
C ALA A 128 7.74 -21.96 -15.92
N GLU A 129 6.54 -21.68 -16.42
CA GLU A 129 6.28 -20.52 -17.27
C GLU A 129 6.39 -19.19 -16.49
N LEU A 130 5.88 -19.14 -15.25
CA LEU A 130 6.05 -18.00 -14.36
C LEU A 130 7.53 -17.74 -14.03
N GLU A 131 8.32 -18.77 -13.80
CA GLU A 131 9.76 -18.64 -13.58
C GLU A 131 10.44 -18.06 -14.81
N ARG A 132 10.21 -18.63 -16.00
CA ARG A 132 10.78 -18.12 -17.25
C ARG A 132 10.38 -16.68 -17.55
N LEU A 133 9.12 -16.32 -17.28
CA LEU A 133 8.63 -14.95 -17.42
C LEU A 133 9.33 -14.01 -16.46
N SER A 134 9.45 -14.38 -15.18
CA SER A 134 10.09 -13.58 -14.13
C SER A 134 11.56 -13.33 -14.42
N ARG A 135 12.31 -14.38 -14.78
CA ARG A 135 13.72 -14.28 -15.20
C ARG A 135 13.87 -13.45 -16.49
N GLY A 136 12.99 -13.67 -17.47
CA GLY A 136 12.99 -12.90 -18.72
C GLY A 136 12.74 -11.41 -18.49
N TYR A 137 11.87 -11.06 -17.56
CA TYR A 137 11.63 -9.66 -17.17
C TYR A 137 12.88 -9.03 -16.56
N VAL A 138 13.55 -9.72 -15.64
CA VAL A 138 14.80 -9.22 -15.04
C VAL A 138 15.88 -9.01 -16.10
N ARG A 139 16.09 -9.97 -17.02
CA ARG A 139 17.03 -9.79 -18.13
C ARG A 139 16.74 -8.53 -18.96
N ALA A 140 15.44 -8.25 -19.18
CA ALA A 140 15.03 -7.12 -20.02
C ALA A 140 15.17 -5.75 -19.32
N ILE A 141 15.10 -5.71 -17.97
CA ILE A 141 15.21 -4.45 -17.21
C ILE A 141 16.47 -4.37 -16.34
N GLY A 142 17.41 -5.32 -16.44
CA GLY A 142 18.54 -5.46 -15.53
C GLY A 142 19.41 -4.20 -15.41
N GLU A 143 19.61 -3.46 -16.49
CA GLU A 143 20.37 -2.20 -16.48
C GLU A 143 19.66 -1.06 -15.71
N TYR A 144 18.35 -1.21 -15.45
CA TYR A 144 17.52 -0.19 -14.82
C TYR A 144 17.18 -0.50 -13.36
N ILE A 145 17.59 -1.66 -12.83
CA ILE A 145 17.39 -2.07 -11.44
C ILE A 145 18.74 -2.31 -10.76
N GLY A 146 18.74 -2.35 -9.45
CA GLY A 146 19.96 -2.60 -8.67
C GLY A 146 19.83 -2.04 -7.26
N PRO A 147 20.68 -2.48 -6.32
CA PRO A 147 20.60 -2.05 -4.92
C PRO A 147 20.70 -0.52 -4.73
N ASP A 148 21.40 0.18 -5.62
CA ASP A 148 21.62 1.62 -5.56
C ASP A 148 20.85 2.39 -6.63
N ILE A 149 20.07 1.71 -7.47
CA ILE A 149 19.34 2.31 -8.61
C ILE A 149 17.83 2.22 -8.36
N ASP A 150 17.31 0.99 -8.28
CA ASP A 150 15.89 0.70 -8.18
C ASP A 150 15.68 -0.70 -7.60
N ILE A 151 14.90 -0.80 -6.54
CA ILE A 151 14.69 -2.04 -5.79
C ILE A 151 13.26 -2.53 -5.95
N PRO A 152 12.99 -3.54 -6.80
CA PRO A 152 11.69 -4.18 -6.92
C PRO A 152 11.24 -4.88 -5.63
N ALA A 153 9.95 -5.23 -5.58
CA ALA A 153 9.31 -5.93 -4.47
C ALA A 153 8.08 -6.71 -4.96
N PRO A 154 7.48 -7.57 -4.12
CA PRO A 154 6.22 -8.23 -4.44
C PRO A 154 5.05 -7.22 -4.52
N ASP A 155 4.06 -7.56 -5.32
CA ASP A 155 2.77 -6.87 -5.45
C ASP A 155 1.69 -7.88 -5.86
N VAL A 156 0.63 -7.44 -6.54
CA VAL A 156 -0.48 -8.30 -6.98
C VAL A 156 0.04 -9.47 -7.83
N TYR A 157 -0.30 -10.67 -7.40
CA TYR A 157 0.07 -11.95 -8.03
C TYR A 157 1.57 -12.22 -8.16
N THR A 158 2.42 -11.51 -7.43
CA THR A 158 3.83 -11.88 -7.27
C THR A 158 4.11 -12.33 -5.85
N THR A 159 4.98 -13.31 -5.70
CA THR A 159 5.23 -14.05 -4.46
C THR A 159 6.69 -13.96 -4.04
N PRO A 160 7.05 -14.34 -2.80
CA PRO A 160 8.45 -14.46 -2.40
C PRO A 160 9.25 -15.39 -3.32
N GLN A 161 8.64 -16.46 -3.84
CA GLN A 161 9.29 -17.35 -4.80
C GLN A 161 9.64 -16.64 -6.11
N ILE A 162 8.75 -15.80 -6.62
CA ILE A 162 9.02 -14.98 -7.81
C ILE A 162 10.18 -14.00 -7.54
N MET A 163 10.23 -13.40 -6.36
CA MET A 163 11.33 -12.52 -5.95
C MET A 163 12.66 -13.32 -5.87
N ALA A 164 12.61 -14.56 -5.42
CA ALA A 164 13.78 -15.44 -5.42
C ALA A 164 14.33 -15.68 -6.83
N TRP A 165 13.46 -16.04 -7.78
CA TRP A 165 13.88 -16.24 -9.18
C TRP A 165 14.43 -14.95 -9.81
N MET A 166 13.83 -13.81 -9.50
CA MET A 166 14.29 -12.51 -10.01
C MET A 166 15.67 -12.12 -9.43
N MET A 167 15.88 -12.33 -8.13
CA MET A 167 17.17 -12.08 -7.49
C MET A 167 18.27 -13.00 -8.05
N ASP A 168 17.97 -14.27 -8.20
CA ASP A 168 18.89 -15.27 -8.73
C ASP A 168 19.32 -14.94 -10.17
N GLU A 169 18.36 -14.57 -11.01
CA GLU A 169 18.66 -14.13 -12.39
C GLU A 169 19.53 -12.89 -12.43
N TYR A 170 19.23 -11.88 -11.62
CA TYR A 170 20.04 -10.67 -11.53
C TYR A 170 21.46 -10.99 -11.05
N SER A 171 21.60 -11.82 -10.03
CA SER A 171 22.89 -12.25 -9.51
C SER A 171 23.71 -13.02 -10.56
N ALA A 172 23.05 -13.85 -11.37
CA ALA A 172 23.71 -14.56 -12.47
C ALA A 172 24.22 -13.59 -13.56
N MET A 173 23.49 -12.51 -13.85
CA MET A 173 23.91 -11.47 -14.79
C MET A 173 25.12 -10.68 -14.27
N GLU A 174 25.14 -10.37 -12.97
CA GLU A 174 26.24 -9.65 -12.32
C GLU A 174 27.47 -10.52 -12.05
N GLY A 175 27.31 -11.86 -12.03
CA GLY A 175 28.37 -12.81 -11.74
C GLY A 175 28.69 -12.99 -10.24
N TYR A 176 27.88 -12.42 -9.36
CA TYR A 176 27.97 -12.59 -7.90
C TYR A 176 26.59 -12.44 -7.24
N ASN A 177 26.46 -12.87 -5.97
CA ASN A 177 25.20 -12.80 -5.25
C ASN A 177 24.86 -11.36 -4.84
N VAL A 178 23.69 -10.85 -5.27
CA VAL A 178 23.22 -9.48 -5.02
C VAL A 178 21.87 -9.47 -4.30
N PRO A 179 21.80 -9.86 -3.02
CA PRO A 179 20.53 -10.00 -2.30
C PRO A 179 19.80 -8.66 -2.12
N GLY A 180 20.51 -7.53 -2.15
CA GLY A 180 19.94 -6.18 -2.02
C GLY A 180 19.18 -5.67 -3.25
N VAL A 181 19.22 -6.37 -4.40
CA VAL A 181 18.55 -5.92 -5.62
C VAL A 181 17.02 -5.92 -5.50
N ILE A 182 16.46 -6.78 -4.69
CA ILE A 182 15.01 -6.98 -4.56
C ILE A 182 14.64 -7.31 -3.12
N THR A 183 13.43 -6.95 -2.70
CA THR A 183 12.93 -7.27 -1.35
C THR A 183 11.66 -8.12 -1.38
N GLY A 184 11.29 -8.67 -0.23
CA GLY A 184 10.16 -9.61 -0.11
C GLY A 184 10.56 -11.04 -0.49
N LYS A 185 11.85 -11.35 -0.37
CA LYS A 185 12.40 -12.68 -0.59
C LYS A 185 12.07 -13.65 0.54
N PRO A 186 12.17 -14.97 0.31
CA PRO A 186 12.27 -15.96 1.38
C PRO A 186 13.40 -15.65 2.36
N LEU A 187 13.24 -16.05 3.62
CA LEU A 187 14.24 -15.81 4.69
C LEU A 187 15.58 -16.46 4.37
N GLU A 188 15.57 -17.63 3.75
CA GLU A 188 16.73 -18.45 3.39
C GLU A 188 17.70 -17.73 2.45
N ILE A 189 17.24 -16.72 1.72
CA ILE A 189 18.05 -15.96 0.77
C ILE A 189 18.08 -14.46 1.09
N GLY A 190 17.96 -14.10 2.35
CA GLY A 190 18.10 -12.73 2.82
C GLY A 190 16.79 -11.95 2.93
N GLY A 191 15.65 -12.62 3.09
CA GLY A 191 14.40 -12.00 3.53
C GLY A 191 14.53 -11.47 4.96
N SER A 192 13.63 -10.55 5.36
CA SER A 192 13.61 -9.99 6.71
C SER A 192 12.52 -10.62 7.57
N LEU A 193 12.83 -10.92 8.82
CA LEU A 193 11.83 -11.19 9.84
C LEU A 193 10.84 -10.03 9.92
N GLY A 194 9.60 -10.32 10.36
CA GLY A 194 8.55 -9.32 10.54
C GLY A 194 7.92 -8.79 9.24
N ARG A 195 8.35 -9.27 8.04
CA ARG A 195 7.78 -8.77 6.78
C ARG A 195 6.34 -9.23 6.57
N GLY A 196 5.97 -10.41 7.07
CA GLY A 196 4.64 -11.02 6.86
C GLY A 196 3.50 -10.22 7.45
N ASP A 197 3.67 -9.66 8.64
CA ASP A 197 2.66 -8.89 9.37
C ASP A 197 2.93 -7.37 9.37
N ALA A 198 4.01 -6.91 8.76
CA ALA A 198 4.51 -5.53 8.82
C ALA A 198 3.46 -4.46 8.49
N THR A 199 2.57 -4.73 7.52
CA THR A 199 1.51 -3.80 7.13
C THR A 199 0.52 -3.58 8.27
N ALA A 200 -0.02 -4.65 8.81
CA ALA A 200 -0.96 -4.57 9.93
C ALA A 200 -0.28 -4.07 11.20
N ARG A 201 0.91 -4.55 11.53
CA ARG A 201 1.66 -4.14 12.71
C ARG A 201 2.01 -2.66 12.70
N GLY A 202 2.48 -2.14 11.56
CA GLY A 202 2.69 -0.70 11.38
C GLY A 202 1.39 0.09 11.57
N GLY A 203 0.28 -0.41 11.01
CA GLY A 203 -1.05 0.16 11.25
C GLY A 203 -1.47 0.17 12.71
N MET A 204 -1.17 -0.90 13.47
CA MET A 204 -1.46 -0.93 14.91
C MET A 204 -0.65 0.09 15.70
N PHE A 205 0.63 0.28 15.39
CA PHE A 205 1.42 1.34 16.03
C PHE A 205 0.85 2.73 15.74
N ILE A 206 0.41 2.97 14.50
CA ILE A 206 -0.27 4.22 14.10
C ILE A 206 -1.62 4.36 14.82
N LEU A 207 -2.42 3.29 14.92
CA LEU A 207 -3.68 3.28 15.66
C LEU A 207 -3.46 3.67 17.15
N ARG A 208 -2.40 3.15 17.76
CA ARG A 208 -2.01 3.51 19.11
C ARG A 208 -1.74 5.02 19.25
N GLU A 209 -1.00 5.59 18.32
CA GLU A 209 -0.70 7.03 18.35
C GLU A 209 -1.95 7.89 18.07
N ALA A 210 -2.81 7.45 17.15
CA ALA A 210 -4.09 8.11 16.89
C ALA A 210 -5.03 8.07 18.09
N ALA A 211 -5.10 6.93 18.78
CA ALA A 211 -5.89 6.79 19.99
C ALA A 211 -5.38 7.72 21.13
N LYS A 212 -4.06 7.87 21.27
CA LYS A 212 -3.47 8.85 22.20
C LYS A 212 -3.87 10.28 21.81
N HIS A 213 -3.77 10.64 20.53
CA HIS A 213 -4.14 11.95 20.03
C HIS A 213 -5.60 12.30 20.28
N LEU A 214 -6.49 11.31 20.14
CA LEU A 214 -7.94 11.47 20.31
C LEU A 214 -8.44 11.13 21.71
N HIS A 215 -7.56 10.76 22.63
CA HIS A 215 -7.90 10.33 24.01
C HIS A 215 -8.89 9.14 24.05
N ILE A 216 -8.69 8.15 23.17
CA ILE A 216 -9.51 6.92 23.09
C ILE A 216 -8.78 5.78 23.81
N ASP A 217 -9.49 5.10 24.70
CA ASP A 217 -8.99 3.89 25.39
C ASP A 217 -9.22 2.67 24.49
N LEU A 218 -8.17 2.18 23.83
CA LEU A 218 -8.25 1.04 22.92
C LEU A 218 -8.66 -0.27 23.63
N SER A 219 -8.40 -0.40 24.93
CA SER A 219 -8.78 -1.61 25.69
C SER A 219 -10.30 -1.78 25.83
N LYS A 220 -11.05 -0.72 25.61
CA LYS A 220 -12.52 -0.70 25.62
C LYS A 220 -13.11 -0.53 24.24
N ALA A 221 -12.27 -0.35 23.20
CA ALA A 221 -12.72 -0.04 21.88
C ALA A 221 -13.32 -1.24 21.16
N THR A 222 -14.37 -0.97 20.39
CA THR A 222 -14.97 -1.91 19.44
C THR A 222 -14.35 -1.68 18.05
N VAL A 223 -14.06 -2.79 17.35
CA VAL A 223 -13.36 -2.76 16.06
C VAL A 223 -14.16 -3.54 15.02
N ALA A 224 -14.33 -2.98 13.82
CA ALA A 224 -14.82 -3.68 12.65
C ALA A 224 -13.74 -3.71 11.56
N ILE A 225 -13.54 -4.86 10.92
CA ILE A 225 -12.48 -5.07 9.92
C ILE A 225 -13.12 -5.56 8.62
N GLN A 226 -13.05 -4.75 7.57
CA GLN A 226 -13.48 -5.16 6.24
C GLN A 226 -12.35 -5.88 5.52
N GLY A 227 -12.58 -7.12 5.13
CA GLY A 227 -11.57 -7.97 4.50
C GLY A 227 -10.81 -8.82 5.51
N PHE A 228 -10.89 -10.15 5.36
CA PHE A 228 -10.15 -11.12 6.19
C PHE A 228 -9.11 -11.85 5.34
N GLY A 229 -8.35 -11.07 4.55
CA GLY A 229 -7.12 -11.46 3.86
C GLY A 229 -5.91 -11.22 4.75
N ASN A 230 -4.69 -11.22 4.17
CA ASN A 230 -3.44 -11.09 4.94
C ASN A 230 -3.46 -9.88 5.89
N ALA A 231 -3.77 -8.68 5.40
CA ALA A 231 -3.76 -7.47 6.24
C ALA A 231 -4.86 -7.50 7.32
N GLY A 232 -6.10 -7.90 6.96
CA GLY A 232 -7.20 -7.92 7.91
C GLY A 232 -7.11 -9.05 8.94
N GLU A 233 -6.58 -10.22 8.56
CA GLU A 233 -6.31 -11.32 9.49
C GLU A 233 -5.28 -10.90 10.55
N PHE A 234 -4.15 -10.33 10.13
CA PHE A 234 -3.16 -9.80 11.07
C PHE A 234 -3.70 -8.60 11.87
N ALA A 235 -4.54 -7.74 11.29
CA ALA A 235 -5.17 -6.65 12.04
C ALA A 235 -6.05 -7.18 13.18
N HIS A 236 -6.88 -8.20 12.94
CA HIS A 236 -7.68 -8.84 13.98
C HIS A 236 -6.80 -9.39 15.11
N LYS A 237 -5.81 -10.19 14.75
CA LYS A 237 -4.86 -10.75 15.72
C LYS A 237 -4.21 -9.67 16.57
N LEU A 238 -3.58 -8.71 15.90
CA LEU A 238 -2.74 -7.72 16.56
C LEU A 238 -3.54 -6.70 17.38
N VAL A 239 -4.72 -6.27 16.94
CA VAL A 239 -5.54 -5.33 17.72
C VAL A 239 -6.03 -5.97 19.03
N THR A 240 -6.28 -7.26 18.99
CA THR A 240 -6.65 -8.05 20.20
C THR A 240 -5.45 -8.27 21.11
N GLU A 241 -4.31 -8.71 20.56
CA GLU A 241 -3.11 -9.02 21.36
C GLU A 241 -2.47 -7.77 21.96
N MET A 242 -2.37 -6.68 21.18
CA MET A 242 -1.65 -5.47 21.61
C MET A 242 -2.49 -4.53 22.48
N PHE A 243 -3.81 -4.48 22.25
CA PHE A 243 -4.66 -3.48 22.88
C PHE A 243 -5.83 -4.06 23.66
N HIS A 244 -6.08 -5.37 23.56
CA HIS A 244 -7.26 -6.03 24.11
C HIS A 244 -8.58 -5.47 23.58
N SER A 245 -8.56 -4.85 22.40
CA SER A 245 -9.75 -4.31 21.75
C SER A 245 -10.69 -5.43 21.33
N LYS A 246 -12.00 -5.15 21.35
CA LYS A 246 -13.03 -6.11 20.99
C LYS A 246 -13.32 -6.04 19.48
N VAL A 247 -12.90 -7.03 18.71
CA VAL A 247 -13.28 -7.14 17.28
C VAL A 247 -14.71 -7.70 17.22
N VAL A 248 -15.65 -6.87 16.79
CA VAL A 248 -17.08 -7.20 16.74
C VAL A 248 -17.56 -7.63 15.36
N ALA A 249 -16.82 -7.28 14.30
CA ALA A 249 -17.17 -7.67 12.94
C ALA A 249 -15.93 -7.88 12.08
N VAL A 250 -16.01 -8.89 11.20
CA VAL A 250 -15.04 -9.12 10.11
C VAL A 250 -15.79 -9.51 8.84
N SER A 251 -15.18 -9.29 7.66
CA SER A 251 -15.80 -9.73 6.39
C SER A 251 -14.77 -10.28 5.41
N ASP A 252 -15.25 -10.98 4.41
CA ASP A 252 -14.49 -11.37 3.23
C ASP A 252 -15.29 -11.07 1.93
N SER A 253 -14.86 -11.64 0.80
CA SER A 253 -15.53 -11.42 -0.49
C SER A 253 -16.97 -11.96 -0.57
N LYS A 254 -17.38 -12.84 0.36
CA LYS A 254 -18.73 -13.44 0.38
C LYS A 254 -19.68 -12.69 1.32
N GLY A 255 -19.18 -11.89 2.25
CA GLY A 255 -19.97 -11.12 3.21
C GLY A 255 -19.25 -10.97 4.55
N GLY A 256 -19.98 -10.55 5.58
CA GLY A 256 -19.44 -10.31 6.91
C GLY A 256 -20.17 -11.07 8.02
N ILE A 257 -19.53 -11.11 9.18
CA ILE A 257 -20.09 -11.66 10.43
C ILE A 257 -19.97 -10.62 11.54
N TYR A 258 -20.95 -10.59 12.43
CA TYR A 258 -21.04 -9.67 13.56
C TYR A 258 -21.41 -10.38 14.85
N ASN A 259 -20.70 -10.06 15.92
CA ASN A 259 -21.04 -10.44 17.28
C ASN A 259 -20.69 -9.29 18.25
N ALA A 260 -21.68 -8.75 18.96
CA ALA A 260 -21.48 -7.66 19.91
C ALA A 260 -20.57 -8.02 21.10
N ASP A 261 -20.51 -9.30 21.46
CA ASP A 261 -19.66 -9.81 22.53
C ASP A 261 -18.20 -10.01 22.09
N GLY A 262 -17.93 -9.90 20.79
CA GLY A 262 -16.61 -10.05 20.17
C GLY A 262 -16.47 -11.37 19.40
N LEU A 263 -15.49 -11.39 18.53
CA LEU A 263 -15.11 -12.53 17.68
C LEU A 263 -13.74 -13.03 18.11
N ASP A 264 -13.64 -14.32 18.44
CA ASP A 264 -12.36 -14.96 18.73
C ASP A 264 -11.55 -15.16 17.44
N PHE A 265 -10.32 -14.67 17.41
CA PHE A 265 -9.47 -14.71 16.22
C PHE A 265 -9.19 -16.12 15.74
N GLU A 266 -8.76 -17.02 16.65
CA GLU A 266 -8.36 -18.38 16.28
C GLU A 266 -9.56 -19.19 15.77
N ALA A 267 -10.73 -19.01 16.38
CA ALA A 267 -11.96 -19.68 15.95
C ALA A 267 -12.42 -19.20 14.56
N VAL A 268 -12.41 -17.88 14.29
CA VAL A 268 -12.77 -17.33 12.98
C VAL A 268 -11.78 -17.78 11.90
N LYS A 269 -10.48 -17.75 12.20
CA LYS A 269 -9.42 -18.21 11.31
C LYS A 269 -9.57 -19.69 10.97
N ALA A 270 -9.74 -20.54 11.96
CA ALA A 270 -9.96 -21.99 11.77
C ALA A 270 -11.20 -22.26 10.92
N HIS A 271 -12.29 -21.55 11.19
CA HIS A 271 -13.51 -21.65 10.37
C HIS A 271 -13.24 -21.28 8.92
N LYS A 272 -12.59 -20.15 8.66
CA LYS A 272 -12.27 -19.70 7.30
C LYS A 272 -11.33 -20.66 6.57
N LEU A 273 -10.32 -21.19 7.22
CA LEU A 273 -9.42 -22.20 6.64
C LEU A 273 -10.19 -23.46 6.21
N LYS A 274 -11.18 -23.86 6.98
CA LYS A 274 -12.00 -25.05 6.70
C LYS A 274 -13.04 -24.81 5.60
N THR A 275 -13.66 -23.64 5.54
CA THR A 275 -14.83 -23.35 4.68
C THR A 275 -14.51 -22.46 3.49
N GLY A 276 -13.37 -21.77 3.51
CA GLY A 276 -12.97 -20.77 2.52
C GLY A 276 -13.66 -19.41 2.70
N SER A 277 -14.40 -19.18 3.80
CA SER A 277 -15.08 -17.90 4.09
C SER A 277 -15.31 -17.71 5.58
N VAL A 278 -15.54 -16.47 6.00
CA VAL A 278 -16.00 -16.14 7.36
C VAL A 278 -17.51 -16.41 7.54
N ILE A 279 -18.27 -16.45 6.45
CA ILE A 279 -19.72 -16.72 6.47
C ILE A 279 -20.02 -18.12 7.03
N GLY A 280 -21.10 -18.23 7.79
CA GLY A 280 -21.49 -19.47 8.46
C GLY A 280 -20.76 -19.74 9.78
N PHE A 281 -19.96 -18.78 10.28
CA PHE A 281 -19.31 -18.90 11.59
C PHE A 281 -20.35 -18.96 12.71
N LYS A 282 -20.30 -20.02 13.51
CA LYS A 282 -21.25 -20.22 14.62
C LYS A 282 -21.03 -19.19 15.73
N GLY A 283 -22.11 -18.60 16.22
CA GLY A 283 -22.06 -17.60 17.29
C GLY A 283 -21.95 -16.16 16.79
N ALA A 284 -22.04 -15.93 15.47
CA ALA A 284 -22.11 -14.60 14.89
C ALA A 284 -23.29 -14.49 13.92
N LYS A 285 -23.83 -13.27 13.79
CA LYS A 285 -24.87 -12.93 12.81
C LYS A 285 -24.18 -12.59 11.49
N GLU A 286 -24.71 -13.09 10.38
CA GLU A 286 -24.27 -12.68 9.04
C GLU A 286 -24.77 -11.27 8.72
N ILE A 287 -23.88 -10.47 8.13
CA ILE A 287 -24.15 -9.10 7.66
C ILE A 287 -23.53 -8.90 6.28
N SER A 288 -23.98 -7.90 5.56
CA SER A 288 -23.33 -7.53 4.30
C SER A 288 -22.03 -6.74 4.55
N ASN A 289 -21.16 -6.66 3.52
CA ASN A 289 -20.00 -5.76 3.55
C ASN A 289 -20.41 -4.29 3.74
N ALA A 290 -21.54 -3.87 3.16
CA ALA A 290 -22.08 -2.52 3.32
C ALA A 290 -22.49 -2.27 4.78
N ASP A 291 -23.23 -3.20 5.39
CA ASP A 291 -23.64 -3.07 6.81
C ASP A 291 -22.42 -2.98 7.74
N LEU A 292 -21.34 -3.74 7.44
CA LEU A 292 -20.11 -3.70 8.24
C LEU A 292 -19.48 -2.31 8.25
N LEU A 293 -19.41 -1.64 7.08
CA LEU A 293 -18.82 -0.30 6.95
C LEU A 293 -19.63 0.77 7.70
N GLU A 294 -20.92 0.53 7.92
CA GLU A 294 -21.84 1.46 8.59
C GLU A 294 -22.06 1.14 10.08
N LEU A 295 -21.36 0.13 10.64
CA LEU A 295 -21.45 -0.21 12.06
C LEU A 295 -21.00 0.96 12.93
N LYS A 296 -21.71 1.14 14.06
CA LYS A 296 -21.25 2.07 15.10
C LYS A 296 -20.18 1.39 15.94
N VAL A 297 -18.93 1.63 15.58
CA VAL A 297 -17.74 1.12 16.26
C VAL A 297 -16.77 2.25 16.57
N ASP A 298 -15.80 2.02 17.45
CA ASP A 298 -14.75 3.01 17.73
C ASP A 298 -13.73 3.04 16.60
N VAL A 299 -13.36 1.88 16.04
CA VAL A 299 -12.37 1.76 14.97
C VAL A 299 -12.92 0.93 13.81
N LEU A 300 -12.84 1.48 12.60
CA LEU A 300 -13.11 0.79 11.34
C LEU A 300 -11.79 0.59 10.59
N ILE A 301 -11.53 -0.64 10.13
CA ILE A 301 -10.30 -1.00 9.43
C ILE A 301 -10.63 -1.56 8.04
N PRO A 302 -10.68 -0.73 6.99
CA PRO A 302 -10.78 -1.18 5.60
C PRO A 302 -9.48 -1.90 5.19
N SER A 303 -9.57 -3.21 4.88
CA SER A 303 -8.41 -4.08 4.54
C SER A 303 -8.68 -4.93 3.30
N ALA A 304 -9.67 -4.57 2.47
CA ALA A 304 -10.09 -5.35 1.30
C ALA A 304 -9.62 -4.72 -0.01
N LEU A 305 -10.49 -3.99 -0.70
CA LEU A 305 -10.27 -3.46 -2.04
C LEU A 305 -10.32 -1.94 -2.05
N GLU A 306 -9.93 -1.36 -3.18
CA GLU A 306 -10.11 0.06 -3.47
C GLU A 306 -11.60 0.44 -3.59
N ASN A 307 -11.89 1.74 -3.41
CA ASN A 307 -13.20 2.36 -3.62
C ASN A 307 -14.36 1.71 -2.83
N GLN A 308 -14.10 1.28 -1.60
CA GLN A 308 -15.12 0.71 -0.73
C GLN A 308 -15.94 1.79 -0.02
N ILE A 309 -15.32 2.93 0.28
CA ILE A 309 -15.95 4.09 0.90
C ILE A 309 -15.98 5.20 -0.15
N THR A 310 -17.19 5.57 -0.55
CA THR A 310 -17.47 6.47 -1.66
C THR A 310 -18.45 7.57 -1.21
N GLY A 311 -18.70 8.57 -2.03
CA GLY A 311 -19.72 9.59 -1.76
C GLY A 311 -21.13 9.03 -1.45
N LYS A 312 -21.38 7.75 -1.82
CA LYS A 312 -22.69 7.11 -1.59
C LYS A 312 -22.88 6.59 -0.15
N ASN A 313 -21.81 6.15 0.51
CA ASN A 313 -21.89 5.51 1.83
C ASN A 313 -21.07 6.22 2.91
N ALA A 314 -20.16 7.12 2.57
CA ALA A 314 -19.32 7.84 3.52
C ALA A 314 -20.12 8.58 4.61
N ALA A 315 -21.32 9.10 4.27
CA ALA A 315 -22.19 9.75 5.23
C ALA A 315 -22.72 8.83 6.34
N ASN A 316 -22.73 7.52 6.09
CA ASN A 316 -23.23 6.50 7.03
C ASN A 316 -22.12 5.90 7.90
N VAL A 317 -20.85 6.20 7.63
CA VAL A 317 -19.71 5.73 8.46
C VAL A 317 -19.79 6.41 9.84
N LYS A 318 -19.81 5.58 10.89
CA LYS A 318 -20.02 6.01 12.29
C LYS A 318 -18.80 5.76 13.19
N ALA A 319 -17.70 5.30 12.61
CA ALA A 319 -16.47 5.06 13.35
C ALA A 319 -15.84 6.38 13.82
N LYS A 320 -15.17 6.36 14.96
CA LYS A 320 -14.38 7.50 15.44
C LYS A 320 -13.05 7.59 14.71
N ILE A 321 -12.39 6.44 14.52
CA ILE A 321 -11.14 6.28 13.78
C ILE A 321 -11.40 5.35 12.61
N MET A 322 -10.91 5.72 11.43
CA MET A 322 -10.78 4.85 10.29
C MET A 322 -9.30 4.64 9.98
N LEU A 323 -8.84 3.38 9.95
CA LEU A 323 -7.45 3.00 9.69
C LEU A 323 -7.38 2.22 8.37
N GLU A 324 -6.95 2.85 7.32
CA GLU A 324 -6.94 2.28 5.97
C GLU A 324 -5.75 1.33 5.75
N LEU A 325 -5.94 0.03 5.91
CA LEU A 325 -4.90 -0.95 5.58
C LEU A 325 -4.94 -1.40 4.11
N ALA A 326 -6.09 -1.29 3.43
CA ALA A 326 -6.18 -1.43 1.97
C ALA A 326 -5.53 -0.25 1.25
N ASN A 327 -5.21 -0.39 -0.04
CA ASN A 327 -4.79 0.74 -0.87
C ASN A 327 -6.03 1.39 -1.50
N GLY A 328 -6.15 2.72 -1.39
CA GLY A 328 -7.21 3.52 -1.97
C GLY A 328 -8.64 3.09 -1.60
N PRO A 329 -8.94 2.71 -0.35
CA PRO A 329 -10.28 2.25 0.00
C PRO A 329 -11.31 3.39 -0.02
N THR A 330 -10.87 4.63 0.11
CA THR A 330 -11.70 5.84 0.22
C THR A 330 -11.50 6.73 -1.01
N THR A 331 -12.60 7.14 -1.62
CA THR A 331 -12.55 8.10 -2.73
C THR A 331 -12.35 9.54 -2.24
N PRO A 332 -11.80 10.46 -3.05
CA PRO A 332 -11.63 11.86 -2.66
C PRO A 332 -12.93 12.54 -2.20
N GLU A 333 -14.05 12.24 -2.83
CA GLU A 333 -15.38 12.75 -2.42
C GLU A 333 -15.77 12.23 -1.03
N ALA A 334 -15.49 10.98 -0.75
CA ALA A 334 -15.77 10.37 0.56
C ALA A 334 -14.90 10.98 1.67
N ASP A 335 -13.64 11.30 1.41
CA ASP A 335 -12.71 11.92 2.36
C ASP A 335 -13.27 13.24 2.91
N GLU A 336 -13.84 14.08 2.04
CA GLU A 336 -14.49 15.33 2.46
C GLU A 336 -15.73 15.09 3.36
N ILE A 337 -16.52 14.06 3.05
CA ILE A 337 -17.71 13.71 3.83
C ILE A 337 -17.31 13.18 5.21
N LEU A 338 -16.32 12.30 5.27
CA LEU A 338 -15.78 11.74 6.51
C LEU A 338 -15.23 12.84 7.42
N ALA A 339 -14.48 13.79 6.86
CA ALA A 339 -13.97 14.95 7.61
C ALA A 339 -15.10 15.80 8.20
N LYS A 340 -16.16 16.09 7.44
CA LYS A 340 -17.36 16.81 7.93
C LYS A 340 -18.06 16.05 9.06
N ASN A 341 -18.10 14.72 8.98
CA ASN A 341 -18.68 13.83 10.01
C ASN A 341 -17.75 13.60 11.21
N LYS A 342 -16.57 14.23 11.24
CA LYS A 342 -15.56 14.10 12.28
C LYS A 342 -15.03 12.66 12.46
N VAL A 343 -15.03 11.86 11.40
CA VAL A 343 -14.32 10.60 11.37
C VAL A 343 -12.83 10.92 11.18
N PHE A 344 -11.99 10.45 12.10
CA PHE A 344 -10.55 10.62 11.98
C PHE A 344 -10.01 9.55 11.02
N ASP A 345 -9.92 9.89 9.74
CA ASP A 345 -9.44 9.00 8.69
C ASP A 345 -7.92 9.05 8.58
N ILE A 346 -7.27 7.91 8.86
CA ILE A 346 -5.83 7.74 8.72
C ILE A 346 -5.57 7.11 7.33
N PRO A 347 -4.99 7.89 6.39
CA PRO A 347 -4.91 7.48 4.99
C PRO A 347 -4.02 6.26 4.78
N ASP A 348 -4.31 5.53 3.74
CA ASP A 348 -3.70 4.26 3.36
C ASP A 348 -2.16 4.29 3.30
N PHE A 349 -1.57 5.26 2.60
CA PHE A 349 -0.12 5.35 2.43
C PHE A 349 0.64 5.74 3.73
N LEU A 350 -0.06 6.20 4.78
CA LEU A 350 0.43 6.27 6.15
C LEU A 350 0.20 4.93 6.87
N SER A 351 -1.05 4.49 6.96
CA SER A 351 -1.50 3.33 7.74
C SER A 351 -0.82 2.02 7.32
N ASN A 352 -0.68 1.79 6.01
CA ASN A 352 -0.12 0.56 5.45
C ASN A 352 1.37 0.67 5.07
N SER A 353 2.06 1.74 5.52
CA SER A 353 3.49 1.97 5.22
C SER A 353 4.44 0.96 5.87
N GLY A 354 3.99 0.21 6.87
CA GLY A 354 4.81 -0.78 7.57
C GLY A 354 5.49 -1.78 6.62
N GLY A 355 4.76 -2.23 5.59
CA GLY A 355 5.31 -3.16 4.61
C GLY A 355 6.52 -2.60 3.84
N VAL A 356 6.48 -1.35 3.39
CA VAL A 356 7.62 -0.74 2.68
C VAL A 356 8.76 -0.38 3.63
N ILE A 357 8.47 -0.04 4.89
CA ILE A 357 9.49 0.22 5.90
C ILE A 357 10.27 -1.07 6.22
N VAL A 358 9.60 -2.20 6.44
CA VAL A 358 10.32 -3.49 6.66
C VAL A 358 11.02 -3.95 5.38
N SER A 359 10.49 -3.65 4.20
CA SER A 359 11.25 -3.86 2.95
C SER A 359 12.53 -3.02 2.89
N TYR A 360 12.50 -1.78 3.41
CA TYR A 360 13.73 -0.98 3.56
C TYR A 360 14.70 -1.63 4.56
N PHE A 361 14.21 -2.16 5.67
CA PHE A 361 15.04 -2.88 6.64
C PHE A 361 15.66 -4.15 6.03
N GLU A 362 14.93 -4.89 5.21
CA GLU A 362 15.47 -6.03 4.46
C GLU A 362 16.64 -5.62 3.57
N TRP A 363 16.49 -4.53 2.82
CA TRP A 363 17.56 -3.99 2.00
C TRP A 363 18.78 -3.57 2.84
N VAL A 364 18.58 -2.84 3.95
CA VAL A 364 19.67 -2.45 4.87
C VAL A 364 20.43 -3.68 5.38
N GLN A 365 19.72 -4.72 5.82
CA GLN A 365 20.29 -5.96 6.29
C GLN A 365 21.09 -6.67 5.19
N ASN A 366 20.58 -6.69 3.96
CA ASN A 366 21.24 -7.31 2.81
C ASN A 366 22.52 -6.55 2.41
N ILE A 367 22.52 -5.21 2.42
CA ILE A 367 23.68 -4.39 2.08
C ILE A 367 24.78 -4.54 3.16
N ASN A 368 24.38 -4.60 4.43
CA ASN A 368 25.33 -4.73 5.54
C ASN A 368 25.78 -6.16 5.82
N GLY A 369 25.08 -7.17 5.26
CA GLY A 369 25.35 -8.58 5.55
C GLY A 369 25.10 -8.99 7.00
N PHE A 370 24.25 -8.23 7.72
CA PHE A 370 23.92 -8.48 9.13
C PHE A 370 22.39 -8.44 9.32
N TYR A 371 21.83 -9.51 9.85
CA TYR A 371 20.39 -9.69 10.00
C TYR A 371 19.94 -9.41 11.44
N TRP A 372 18.87 -8.66 11.57
CA TRP A 372 18.27 -8.25 12.84
C TRP A 372 17.30 -9.30 13.37
N ASP A 373 17.19 -9.39 14.69
CA ASP A 373 16.13 -10.16 15.30
C ASP A 373 14.75 -9.46 15.15
N ILE A 374 13.70 -10.18 15.52
CA ILE A 374 12.32 -9.70 15.33
C ILE A 374 12.01 -8.46 16.19
N ASP A 375 12.56 -8.37 17.38
CA ASP A 375 12.32 -7.25 18.31
C ASP A 375 13.02 -5.99 17.81
N GLU A 376 14.22 -6.11 17.22
CA GLU A 376 14.87 -5.00 16.54
C GLU A 376 14.05 -4.47 15.36
N VAL A 377 13.55 -5.38 14.51
CA VAL A 377 12.71 -5.01 13.36
C VAL A 377 11.46 -4.27 13.83
N TYR A 378 10.73 -4.82 14.81
CA TYR A 378 9.50 -4.21 15.31
C TYR A 378 9.75 -2.90 16.06
N GLY A 379 10.81 -2.82 16.87
CA GLY A 379 11.16 -1.58 17.56
C GLY A 379 11.58 -0.45 16.62
N LYS A 380 12.28 -0.79 15.51
CA LYS A 380 12.65 0.17 14.46
C LYS A 380 11.41 0.59 13.64
N LEU A 381 10.49 -0.35 13.35
CA LEU A 381 9.23 -0.08 12.66
C LEU A 381 8.37 0.88 13.48
N ASP A 382 8.16 0.60 14.76
CA ASP A 382 7.38 1.44 15.67
C ASP A 382 7.87 2.88 15.66
N ARG A 383 9.16 3.10 15.89
CA ARG A 383 9.75 4.45 15.88
C ARG A 383 9.49 5.19 14.56
N LYS A 384 9.60 4.50 13.43
CA LYS A 384 9.41 5.09 12.10
C LYS A 384 7.97 5.51 11.85
N VAL A 385 7.01 4.60 12.05
CA VAL A 385 5.59 4.89 11.76
C VAL A 385 5.00 5.88 12.76
N SER A 386 5.37 5.79 14.05
CA SER A 386 4.93 6.74 15.07
C SER A 386 5.43 8.15 14.77
N LYS A 387 6.70 8.31 14.37
CA LYS A 387 7.22 9.60 13.92
C LYS A 387 6.45 10.13 12.70
N SER A 388 6.21 9.29 11.68
CA SER A 388 5.48 9.70 10.49
C SER A 388 4.05 10.15 10.81
N PHE A 389 3.40 9.50 11.76
CA PHE A 389 2.08 9.91 12.26
C PHE A 389 2.12 11.31 12.86
N TRP A 390 3.03 11.57 13.81
CA TRP A 390 3.11 12.88 14.47
C TRP A 390 3.54 13.99 13.53
N ASP A 391 4.49 13.75 12.62
CA ASP A 391 4.86 14.71 11.57
C ASP A 391 3.63 15.06 10.68
N THR A 392 2.74 14.09 10.45
CA THR A 392 1.48 14.32 9.72
C THR A 392 0.50 15.16 10.53
N ILE A 393 0.36 14.92 11.83
CA ILE A 393 -0.50 15.72 12.73
C ILE A 393 -0.02 17.18 12.80
N GLU A 394 1.29 17.39 12.93
CA GLU A 394 1.87 18.75 12.90
C GLU A 394 1.59 19.45 11.55
N THR A 395 1.71 18.72 10.45
CA THR A 395 1.40 19.24 9.12
C THR A 395 -0.09 19.56 8.96
N MET A 396 -0.97 18.69 9.49
CA MET A 396 -2.42 18.90 9.51
C MET A 396 -2.77 20.20 10.25
N ALA A 397 -2.20 20.43 11.42
CA ALA A 397 -2.40 21.65 12.19
C ALA A 397 -1.88 22.89 11.45
N LYS A 398 -0.67 22.80 10.87
CA LYS A 398 -0.02 23.91 10.15
C LYS A 398 -0.84 24.42 8.96
N TYR A 399 -1.42 23.49 8.20
CA TYR A 399 -2.17 23.81 6.97
C TYR A 399 -3.69 23.83 7.15
N ASN A 400 -4.18 23.52 8.36
CA ASN A 400 -5.60 23.39 8.67
C ASN A 400 -6.35 22.53 7.65
N THR A 401 -5.89 21.27 7.49
CA THR A 401 -6.35 20.35 6.44
C THR A 401 -6.65 18.96 7.00
N THR A 402 -7.15 18.02 6.15
CA THR A 402 -7.41 16.64 6.53
C THR A 402 -6.10 15.84 6.73
N PRO A 403 -6.11 14.72 7.49
CA PRO A 403 -4.93 13.88 7.65
C PRO A 403 -4.36 13.39 6.32
N ARG A 404 -5.22 13.03 5.35
CA ARG A 404 -4.80 12.61 4.00
C ARG A 404 -4.05 13.72 3.27
N MET A 405 -4.60 14.90 3.22
CA MET A 405 -3.96 16.03 2.55
C MET A 405 -2.68 16.47 3.27
N ALA A 406 -2.66 16.43 4.60
CA ALA A 406 -1.44 16.69 5.38
C ALA A 406 -0.31 15.69 5.06
N ALA A 407 -0.66 14.40 4.93
CA ALA A 407 0.29 13.37 4.53
C ALA A 407 0.83 13.59 3.11
N TYR A 408 -0.02 14.00 2.15
CA TYR A 408 0.44 14.41 0.81
C TYR A 408 1.39 15.60 0.87
N ILE A 409 1.00 16.67 1.53
CA ILE A 409 1.83 17.89 1.67
C ILE A 409 3.19 17.55 2.28
N LEU A 410 3.23 16.78 3.36
CA LEU A 410 4.47 16.37 4.02
C LEU A 410 5.38 15.55 3.08
N ALA A 411 4.78 14.59 2.36
CA ALA A 411 5.52 13.75 1.43
C ALA A 411 6.11 14.56 0.27
N VAL A 412 5.31 15.42 -0.34
CA VAL A 412 5.72 16.31 -1.45
C VAL A 412 6.80 17.30 -1.00
N ASP A 413 6.64 17.91 0.19
CA ASP A 413 7.62 18.86 0.75
C ASP A 413 9.00 18.21 0.91
N ARG A 414 9.05 16.98 1.46
CA ARG A 414 10.31 16.24 1.63
C ARG A 414 11.01 15.92 0.31
N VAL A 415 10.26 15.55 -0.74
CA VAL A 415 10.84 15.30 -2.07
C VAL A 415 11.31 16.61 -2.70
N ALA A 416 10.49 17.65 -2.67
CA ALA A 416 10.83 18.96 -3.20
C ALA A 416 12.11 19.55 -2.54
N LYS A 417 12.23 19.46 -1.21
CA LYS A 417 13.45 19.86 -0.49
C LYS A 417 14.68 19.07 -0.95
N ALA A 418 14.54 17.76 -1.14
CA ALA A 418 15.66 16.95 -1.66
C ALA A 418 16.05 17.36 -3.08
N MET A 419 15.08 17.62 -3.96
CA MET A 419 15.33 18.15 -5.31
C MET A 419 16.04 19.51 -5.28
N LYS A 420 15.60 20.42 -4.44
CA LYS A 420 16.19 21.74 -4.27
C LYS A 420 17.66 21.68 -3.83
N VAL A 421 17.96 20.86 -2.79
CA VAL A 421 19.34 20.68 -2.29
C VAL A 421 20.24 20.06 -3.37
N ARG A 422 19.68 19.24 -4.28
CA ARG A 422 20.40 18.68 -5.42
C ARG A 422 20.55 19.65 -6.59
N GLY A 423 19.96 20.84 -6.51
CA GLY A 423 20.04 21.86 -7.58
C GLY A 423 19.19 21.52 -8.82
N TRP A 424 18.07 20.80 -8.65
CA TRP A 424 17.21 20.47 -9.78
C TRP A 424 16.30 21.63 -10.20
N TYR A 425 16.12 22.62 -9.34
CA TYR A 425 15.38 23.85 -9.58
C TYR A 425 15.84 24.95 -8.61
#